data_f691dbe2c51f7400959239ce11fc3317
#
_entry.id   f691dbe2c51f7400959239ce11fc3317
#
_cell.length_a   1.000
_cell.length_b   1.000
_cell.length_c   1.000
_cell.angle_alpha   90.00
_cell.angle_beta   90.00
_cell.angle_gamma   90.00
#
_symmetry.space_group_name_H-M   'P 1'
#
loop_
_entity.id
_entity.type
_entity.pdbx_description
1 polymer ?
#
loop_
_entity_poly.entity_id
_entity_poly.type
_entity_poly.pdbx_seq_one_letter_code
_entity_poly.pdbx_strand_id
1 'polypeptide(L)'
;PICNNELYCTLSGGNSENTIMINIGKRCGGYSEICGVCAVCAESENPYDAVRKAYVKAVENKLIDTPLREEKQYPQMFEYLGWCSWNAFYHDVDENLVLQKAQEFQDKGMPVKWFMIDDGWSKCNDFKLTSLEADEQKFSTGFSCLADRLKNEYKIEHLGIWHSLTGYWFGIDENSKLYKAHREWFFETNLGVYMPKPEYVSDFFAKWYEYLKNEKIDFLKIDCQGNLTEFFKGIPNSCAAVRTYQKSADSTAHEYFGNNVIACMGLDPINCQSRPFTPIVRNSDDYYPDIEGSFRNHAIMNAYNAVFNRDLYYCDFDMWWTNHETVVESAMLRAISGGPIYISDKLGDTMCDVLLSLVDNEGKILRCDDCARVTEDCLFTDTIKEGKALKLFNTKGNNGVVALFNLTENDISVSTGKRDFGADGRYVAYAYTMKKFYDGDNIIITLKPGKSEIINFYEIQNGAVELGDLSKYISIADENKETIRLANIAIDPGELTH
;
A
#
# COMPACT_ATOMS: atom_id res chain seq x y z
N PRO A 1 -14.28 10.75 -10.71
CA PRO A 1 -15.69 10.63 -10.31
C PRO A 1 -15.86 11.06 -8.85
N ILE A 2 -17.07 11.48 -8.49
CA ILE A 2 -17.46 11.81 -7.11
C ILE A 2 -18.63 10.93 -6.71
N CYS A 3 -18.46 10.19 -5.62
CA CYS A 3 -19.54 9.46 -4.96
C CYS A 3 -20.08 10.32 -3.79
N ASN A 4 -21.39 10.33 -3.61
CA ASN A 4 -22.03 11.06 -2.53
C ASN A 4 -23.19 10.25 -1.93
N ASN A 5 -24.03 10.85 -1.11
CA ASN A 5 -25.15 10.14 -0.47
C ASN A 5 -26.18 9.62 -1.46
N GLU A 6 -26.23 10.20 -2.67
CA GLU A 6 -27.22 9.87 -3.70
C GLU A 6 -26.59 9.05 -4.83
N LEU A 7 -25.32 9.28 -5.15
CA LEU A 7 -24.69 8.81 -6.37
C LEU A 7 -23.49 7.91 -6.08
N TYR A 8 -23.44 6.80 -6.78
CA TYR A 8 -22.26 5.98 -6.99
C TYR A 8 -21.73 6.25 -8.40
N CYS A 9 -20.49 6.73 -8.49
CA CYS A 9 -19.90 7.17 -9.75
C CYS A 9 -18.56 6.48 -9.99
N THR A 10 -18.40 5.96 -11.21
CA THR A 10 -17.13 5.36 -11.68
C THR A 10 -16.72 5.94 -13.02
N LEU A 11 -15.44 5.80 -13.38
CA LEU A 11 -14.91 6.12 -14.70
C LEU A 11 -14.63 4.83 -15.47
N SER A 12 -14.86 4.89 -16.77
CA SER A 12 -14.41 3.84 -17.70
C SER A 12 -13.99 4.46 -19.04
N GLY A 13 -13.26 3.71 -19.86
CA GLY A 13 -13.03 4.06 -21.24
C GLY A 13 -14.33 4.12 -22.01
N GLY A 14 -14.44 5.05 -22.96
CA GLY A 14 -15.60 5.15 -23.84
C GLY A 14 -15.56 4.15 -25.01
N ASN A 15 -16.67 4.05 -25.71
CA ASN A 15 -16.81 3.16 -26.89
C ASN A 15 -16.16 3.71 -28.16
N SER A 16 -15.62 4.93 -28.11
CA SER A 16 -14.91 5.58 -29.21
C SER A 16 -13.56 6.11 -28.74
N GLU A 17 -12.63 6.29 -29.66
CA GLU A 17 -11.32 6.87 -29.33
C GLU A 17 -11.46 8.22 -28.61
N ASN A 18 -10.61 8.45 -27.62
CA ASN A 18 -10.55 9.68 -26.84
C ASN A 18 -11.82 10.05 -26.05
N THR A 19 -12.61 9.06 -25.66
CA THR A 19 -13.78 9.28 -24.81
C THR A 19 -13.64 8.63 -23.44
N ILE A 20 -14.10 9.33 -22.41
CA ILE A 20 -14.21 8.85 -21.04
C ILE A 20 -15.69 8.81 -20.67
N MET A 21 -16.13 7.71 -20.11
CA MET A 21 -17.50 7.56 -19.61
C MET A 21 -17.53 7.74 -18.10
N ILE A 22 -18.45 8.56 -17.62
CA ILE A 22 -18.82 8.62 -16.21
C ILE A 22 -20.07 7.77 -16.03
N ASN A 23 -19.91 6.63 -15.35
CA ASN A 23 -21.03 5.77 -15.02
C ASN A 23 -21.64 6.24 -13.70
N ILE A 24 -22.94 6.53 -13.72
CA ILE A 24 -23.67 7.08 -12.58
C ILE A 24 -24.80 6.13 -12.21
N GLY A 25 -24.92 5.81 -10.92
CA GLY A 25 -25.97 4.95 -10.41
C GLY A 25 -26.31 5.21 -8.96
N LYS A 26 -27.45 4.69 -8.50
CA LYS A 26 -27.88 4.71 -7.08
C LYS A 26 -27.68 3.37 -6.36
N ARG A 27 -27.23 2.36 -7.06
CA ARG A 27 -27.11 0.97 -6.56
C ARG A 27 -28.42 0.36 -6.03
N CYS A 28 -29.55 1.05 -6.19
CA CYS A 28 -30.90 0.56 -5.87
C CYS A 28 -31.92 1.07 -6.90
N GLY A 29 -33.02 0.35 -7.11
CA GLY A 29 -34.08 0.71 -8.05
C GLY A 29 -35.07 1.76 -7.51
N GLY A 30 -36.03 2.16 -8.37
CA GLY A 30 -37.17 2.98 -7.98
C GLY A 30 -36.98 4.50 -8.02
N TYR A 31 -35.94 4.99 -8.66
CA TYR A 31 -35.70 6.43 -8.81
C TYR A 31 -35.97 6.89 -10.25
N SER A 32 -36.65 8.01 -10.39
CA SER A 32 -36.88 8.69 -11.67
C SER A 32 -35.91 9.83 -11.95
N GLU A 33 -35.25 10.34 -10.90
CA GLU A 33 -34.30 11.44 -10.99
C GLU A 33 -33.02 11.15 -10.19
N ILE A 34 -31.90 11.64 -10.70
CA ILE A 34 -30.59 11.62 -10.07
C ILE A 34 -30.07 13.06 -10.04
N CYS A 35 -29.73 13.54 -8.84
CA CYS A 35 -29.20 14.89 -8.66
C CYS A 35 -27.89 14.85 -7.85
N GLY A 36 -26.94 15.68 -8.22
CA GLY A 36 -25.69 15.86 -7.48
C GLY A 36 -24.47 16.04 -8.38
N VAL A 37 -23.33 16.36 -7.75
CA VAL A 37 -22.04 16.42 -8.43
C VAL A 37 -21.55 14.99 -8.65
N CYS A 38 -21.31 14.63 -9.91
CA CYS A 38 -20.84 13.29 -10.30
C CYS A 38 -19.33 13.26 -10.65
N ALA A 39 -18.73 14.42 -10.92
CA ALA A 39 -17.30 14.52 -11.22
C ALA A 39 -16.77 15.92 -10.91
N VAL A 40 -15.47 16.00 -10.66
CA VAL A 40 -14.68 17.22 -10.65
C VAL A 40 -13.66 17.12 -11.78
N CYS A 41 -13.53 18.18 -12.58
CA CYS A 41 -12.56 18.27 -13.65
C CYS A 41 -11.54 19.37 -13.33
N ALA A 42 -10.29 19.14 -13.70
CA ALA A 42 -9.23 20.12 -13.63
C ALA A 42 -8.30 19.99 -14.84
N GLU A 43 -7.60 21.09 -15.16
CA GLU A 43 -6.67 21.17 -16.27
C GLU A 43 -5.29 21.57 -15.76
N SER A 44 -4.24 20.99 -16.34
CA SER A 44 -2.85 21.39 -16.11
C SER A 44 -2.00 20.88 -17.28
N GLU A 45 -0.87 21.53 -17.53
CA GLU A 45 0.15 21.02 -18.46
C GLU A 45 0.82 19.75 -17.92
N ASN A 46 0.93 19.65 -16.60
CA ASN A 46 1.42 18.44 -15.93
C ASN A 46 0.23 17.53 -15.55
N PRO A 47 0.17 16.27 -15.99
CA PRO A 47 -0.96 15.39 -15.75
C PRO A 47 -1.16 15.07 -14.26
N TYR A 48 -0.10 14.98 -13.48
CA TYR A 48 -0.19 14.70 -12.04
C TYR A 48 -0.76 15.91 -11.27
N ASP A 49 -0.41 17.12 -11.69
CA ASP A 49 -1.00 18.35 -11.14
C ASP A 49 -2.49 18.47 -11.51
N ALA A 50 -2.90 17.97 -12.66
CA ALA A 50 -4.31 17.95 -13.03
C ALA A 50 -5.12 17.09 -12.07
N VAL A 51 -4.63 15.86 -11.73
CA VAL A 51 -5.25 14.98 -10.76
C VAL A 51 -5.32 15.65 -9.38
N ARG A 52 -4.18 16.20 -8.91
CA ARG A 52 -4.13 16.88 -7.63
C ARG A 52 -5.09 18.08 -7.55
N LYS A 53 -5.13 18.95 -8.57
CA LYS A 53 -6.08 20.08 -8.63
C LYS A 53 -7.53 19.61 -8.55
N ALA A 54 -7.87 18.46 -9.16
CA ALA A 54 -9.20 17.89 -9.06
C ALA A 54 -9.52 17.44 -7.61
N TYR A 55 -8.58 16.79 -6.90
CA TYR A 55 -8.77 16.43 -5.50
C TYR A 55 -8.83 17.64 -4.57
N VAL A 56 -7.95 18.63 -4.75
CA VAL A 56 -8.02 19.89 -3.99
C VAL A 56 -9.41 20.52 -4.09
N LYS A 57 -9.95 20.66 -5.33
CA LYS A 57 -11.32 21.16 -5.54
C LYS A 57 -12.38 20.29 -4.86
N ALA A 58 -12.22 18.96 -4.88
CA ALA A 58 -13.16 18.05 -4.25
C ALA A 58 -13.18 18.22 -2.72
N VAL A 59 -12.01 18.34 -2.09
CA VAL A 59 -11.85 18.54 -0.64
C VAL A 59 -12.37 19.94 -0.22
N GLU A 60 -11.92 21.01 -0.88
CA GLU A 60 -12.33 22.39 -0.58
C GLU A 60 -13.84 22.59 -0.66
N ASN A 61 -14.49 21.92 -1.62
CA ASN A 61 -15.94 21.98 -1.80
C ASN A 61 -16.70 20.93 -0.98
N LYS A 62 -16.01 20.18 -0.10
CA LYS A 62 -16.60 19.12 0.77
C LYS A 62 -17.38 18.06 -0.02
N LEU A 63 -16.93 17.75 -1.22
CA LEU A 63 -17.53 16.70 -2.07
C LEU A 63 -17.09 15.30 -1.65
N ILE A 64 -15.95 15.18 -0.99
CA ILE A 64 -15.40 13.97 -0.39
C ILE A 64 -15.08 14.21 1.09
N ASP A 65 -15.10 13.15 1.90
CA ASP A 65 -14.78 13.23 3.34
C ASP A 65 -13.29 12.96 3.62
N THR A 66 -12.60 12.34 2.66
CA THR A 66 -11.17 12.03 2.75
C THR A 66 -10.36 13.30 2.49
N PRO A 67 -9.53 13.75 3.43
CA PRO A 67 -8.65 14.91 3.25
C PRO A 67 -7.47 14.56 2.34
N LEU A 68 -6.70 15.57 1.96
CA LEU A 68 -5.46 15.37 1.23
C LEU A 68 -4.42 14.63 2.10
N ARG A 69 -3.52 13.89 1.47
CA ARG A 69 -2.51 13.06 2.16
C ARG A 69 -1.64 13.85 3.14
N GLU A 70 -1.22 15.06 2.77
CA GLU A 70 -0.40 15.93 3.63
C GLU A 70 -1.10 16.40 4.90
N GLU A 71 -2.42 16.29 4.98
CA GLU A 71 -3.18 16.56 6.19
C GLU A 71 -3.21 15.34 7.15
N LYS A 72 -2.68 14.20 6.70
CA LYS A 72 -2.60 12.94 7.47
C LYS A 72 -1.17 12.67 7.89
N GLN A 73 -0.99 12.28 9.13
CA GLN A 73 0.32 11.88 9.64
C GLN A 73 0.65 10.44 9.23
N TYR A 74 1.82 10.21 8.64
CA TYR A 74 2.34 8.86 8.41
C TYR A 74 2.68 8.19 9.74
N PRO A 75 2.23 6.95 10.02
CA PRO A 75 2.51 6.28 11.28
C PRO A 75 3.99 5.93 11.42
N GLN A 76 4.59 6.33 12.55
CA GLN A 76 6.03 6.13 12.79
C GLN A 76 6.47 4.66 12.75
N MET A 77 5.61 3.73 13.19
CA MET A 77 5.95 2.31 13.19
C MET A 77 6.23 1.78 11.78
N PHE A 78 5.60 2.34 10.75
CA PHE A 78 5.80 1.92 9.37
C PHE A 78 7.03 2.57 8.69
N GLU A 79 7.78 3.37 9.42
CA GLU A 79 9.14 3.76 9.01
C GLU A 79 10.16 2.60 9.17
N TYR A 80 9.76 1.47 9.74
CA TYR A 80 10.56 0.27 9.95
C TYR A 80 9.97 -0.93 9.22
N LEU A 81 10.79 -1.96 8.97
CA LEU A 81 10.36 -3.21 8.34
C LEU A 81 9.32 -3.93 9.19
N GLY A 82 8.35 -4.52 8.50
CA GLY A 82 7.33 -5.36 9.10
C GLY A 82 7.25 -6.77 8.52
N TRP A 83 6.48 -7.60 9.20
CA TRP A 83 6.10 -8.92 8.73
C TRP A 83 4.60 -9.14 8.89
N CYS A 84 3.99 -9.83 7.91
CA CYS A 84 2.58 -10.19 7.88
C CYS A 84 2.45 -11.70 7.80
N SER A 85 1.52 -12.27 8.55
CA SER A 85 1.33 -13.72 8.59
C SER A 85 0.63 -14.33 7.37
N TRP A 86 0.01 -13.52 6.49
CA TRP A 86 -0.89 -14.03 5.44
C TRP A 86 -0.23 -15.05 4.52
N ASN A 87 0.67 -14.65 3.61
CA ASN A 87 1.28 -15.62 2.69
C ASN A 87 2.24 -16.60 3.39
N ALA A 88 2.62 -16.34 4.66
CA ALA A 88 3.43 -17.25 5.43
C ALA A 88 2.64 -18.47 5.91
N PHE A 89 1.43 -18.26 6.43
CA PHE A 89 0.66 -19.29 7.14
C PHE A 89 -0.81 -19.34 6.74
N TYR A 90 -1.32 -18.35 6.01
CA TYR A 90 -2.75 -18.23 5.72
C TYR A 90 -3.59 -18.37 6.99
N HIS A 91 -4.69 -19.13 6.93
CA HIS A 91 -5.55 -19.37 8.08
C HIS A 91 -4.92 -20.28 9.17
N ASP A 92 -3.76 -20.88 8.93
CA ASP A 92 -3.10 -21.77 9.91
C ASP A 92 -2.23 -20.99 10.93
N VAL A 93 -2.24 -19.67 10.89
CA VAL A 93 -1.50 -18.84 11.85
C VAL A 93 -1.92 -19.14 13.30
N ASP A 94 -0.92 -19.32 14.15
CA ASP A 94 -1.07 -19.50 15.59
C ASP A 94 0.04 -18.79 16.37
N GLU A 95 -0.11 -18.71 17.69
CA GLU A 95 0.84 -18.09 18.61
C GLU A 95 2.26 -18.65 18.47
N ASN A 96 2.39 -19.98 18.34
CA ASN A 96 3.69 -20.63 18.28
C ASN A 96 4.42 -20.34 16.97
N LEU A 97 3.72 -20.33 15.83
CA LEU A 97 4.28 -19.96 14.52
C LEU A 97 4.75 -18.51 14.50
N VAL A 98 3.99 -17.58 15.11
CA VAL A 98 4.37 -16.19 15.24
C VAL A 98 5.66 -16.04 16.06
N LEU A 99 5.77 -16.73 17.18
CA LEU A 99 6.97 -16.71 18.04
C LEU A 99 8.19 -17.35 17.36
N GLN A 100 8.01 -18.44 16.62
CA GLN A 100 9.08 -19.04 15.83
C GLN A 100 9.60 -18.09 14.76
N LYS A 101 8.72 -17.29 14.13
CA LYS A 101 9.13 -16.29 13.15
C LYS A 101 9.88 -15.14 13.81
N ALA A 102 9.46 -14.70 14.99
CA ALA A 102 10.17 -13.69 15.76
C ALA A 102 11.58 -14.17 16.16
N GLN A 103 11.70 -15.44 16.57
CA GLN A 103 12.99 -16.07 16.85
C GLN A 103 13.90 -16.11 15.62
N GLU A 104 13.35 -16.48 14.44
CA GLU A 104 14.11 -16.47 13.18
C GLU A 104 14.68 -15.08 12.89
N PHE A 105 13.89 -14.01 13.03
CA PHE A 105 14.39 -12.64 12.81
C PHE A 105 15.46 -12.23 13.80
N GLN A 106 15.31 -12.61 15.07
CA GLN A 106 16.34 -12.36 16.10
C GLN A 106 17.63 -13.10 15.76
N ASP A 107 17.57 -14.39 15.43
CA ASP A 107 18.73 -15.23 15.09
C ASP A 107 19.46 -14.72 13.84
N LYS A 108 18.73 -14.19 12.87
CA LYS A 108 19.26 -13.61 11.64
C LYS A 108 19.66 -12.11 11.80
N GLY A 109 19.43 -11.49 12.97
CA GLY A 109 19.74 -10.08 13.20
C GLY A 109 18.91 -9.10 12.36
N MET A 110 17.69 -9.50 11.97
CA MET A 110 16.83 -8.66 11.12
C MET A 110 16.14 -7.54 11.90
N PRO A 111 16.18 -6.28 11.42
CA PRO A 111 15.62 -5.12 12.10
C PRO A 111 14.11 -4.97 11.86
N VAL A 112 13.34 -6.06 11.97
CA VAL A 112 11.88 -6.02 11.87
C VAL A 112 11.31 -5.48 13.17
N LYS A 113 10.40 -4.50 13.10
CA LYS A 113 9.86 -3.81 14.27
C LYS A 113 8.39 -4.03 14.53
N TRP A 114 7.64 -4.49 13.55
CA TRP A 114 6.22 -4.74 13.71
C TRP A 114 5.76 -6.01 13.02
N PHE A 115 4.81 -6.67 13.65
CA PHE A 115 4.15 -7.86 13.15
C PHE A 115 2.67 -7.58 12.92
N MET A 116 2.13 -8.12 11.87
CA MET A 116 0.70 -8.11 11.57
C MET A 116 0.20 -9.54 11.51
N ILE A 117 -0.69 -9.89 12.43
CA ILE A 117 -1.42 -11.16 12.37
C ILE A 117 -2.62 -10.92 11.45
N ASP A 118 -2.54 -11.50 10.27
CA ASP A 118 -3.55 -11.39 9.23
C ASP A 118 -4.72 -12.35 9.50
N ASP A 119 -5.57 -12.59 8.52
CA ASP A 119 -6.72 -13.50 8.64
C ASP A 119 -6.32 -14.88 9.16
N GLY A 120 -7.16 -15.46 9.99
CA GLY A 120 -6.96 -16.77 10.61
C GLY A 120 -6.93 -16.78 12.14
N TRP A 121 -6.86 -15.61 12.79
CA TRP A 121 -6.86 -15.49 14.26
C TRP A 121 -8.27 -15.46 14.86
N SER A 122 -9.27 -15.03 14.06
CA SER A 122 -10.63 -14.78 14.52
C SER A 122 -11.37 -16.08 14.81
N LYS A 123 -12.19 -16.06 15.86
CA LYS A 123 -13.13 -17.15 16.14
C LYS A 123 -14.32 -17.06 15.19
N CYS A 124 -14.39 -17.95 14.23
CA CYS A 124 -15.38 -17.95 13.16
C CYS A 124 -15.99 -19.31 12.92
N ASN A 125 -17.14 -19.35 12.23
CA ASN A 125 -17.79 -20.53 11.72
C ASN A 125 -18.27 -20.27 10.29
N ASP A 126 -17.87 -21.11 9.32
CA ASP A 126 -18.21 -20.95 7.91
C ASP A 126 -17.95 -19.53 7.39
N PHE A 127 -16.77 -18.97 7.71
CA PHE A 127 -16.38 -17.59 7.38
C PHE A 127 -17.32 -16.50 7.93
N LYS A 128 -18.05 -16.76 9.02
CA LYS A 128 -18.85 -15.79 9.78
C LYS A 128 -18.27 -15.62 11.17
N LEU A 129 -18.17 -14.38 11.65
CA LEU A 129 -17.63 -14.07 12.98
C LEU A 129 -18.55 -14.57 14.09
N THR A 130 -18.01 -15.28 15.06
CA THR A 130 -18.77 -15.79 16.23
C THR A 130 -18.44 -15.10 17.54
N SER A 131 -17.25 -14.45 17.62
CA SER A 131 -16.78 -13.71 18.79
C SER A 131 -15.87 -12.56 18.35
N LEU A 132 -15.77 -11.52 19.16
CA LEU A 132 -14.78 -10.45 19.01
C LEU A 132 -13.40 -10.82 19.59
N GLU A 133 -13.32 -11.95 20.28
CA GLU A 133 -12.09 -12.47 20.89
C GLU A 133 -11.34 -13.36 19.92
N ALA A 134 -10.05 -13.53 20.18
CA ALA A 134 -9.22 -14.46 19.43
C ALA A 134 -9.70 -15.91 19.60
N ASP A 135 -9.38 -16.77 18.63
CA ASP A 135 -9.57 -18.21 18.76
C ASP A 135 -8.57 -18.74 19.79
N GLU A 136 -9.11 -19.19 20.95
CA GLU A 136 -8.33 -19.72 22.06
C GLU A 136 -7.56 -21.02 21.75
N GLN A 137 -7.91 -21.71 20.67
CA GLN A 137 -7.14 -22.88 20.21
C GLN A 137 -5.85 -22.47 19.51
N LYS A 138 -5.81 -21.28 18.91
CA LYS A 138 -4.67 -20.73 18.19
C LYS A 138 -3.84 -19.76 19.02
N PHE A 139 -4.49 -18.95 19.84
CA PHE A 139 -3.89 -17.92 20.70
C PHE A 139 -4.28 -18.15 22.16
N SER A 140 -3.78 -19.28 22.72
CA SER A 140 -4.21 -19.78 24.03
C SER A 140 -3.80 -18.88 25.21
N THR A 141 -2.73 -18.08 25.05
CA THR A 141 -2.27 -17.14 26.10
C THR A 141 -2.83 -15.72 25.91
N GLY A 142 -3.57 -15.47 24.81
CA GLY A 142 -4.08 -14.16 24.45
C GLY A 142 -3.02 -13.27 23.79
N PHE A 143 -3.50 -12.24 23.09
CA PHE A 143 -2.58 -11.31 22.39
C PHE A 143 -1.75 -10.45 23.33
N SER A 144 -2.26 -10.14 24.53
CA SER A 144 -1.50 -9.35 25.51
C SER A 144 -0.21 -10.05 25.92
N CYS A 145 -0.27 -11.37 26.16
CA CYS A 145 0.92 -12.17 26.47
C CYS A 145 1.86 -12.26 25.26
N LEU A 146 1.32 -12.52 24.08
CA LEU A 146 2.09 -12.56 22.83
C LEU A 146 2.79 -11.23 22.55
N ALA A 147 2.09 -10.10 22.68
CA ALA A 147 2.67 -8.76 22.51
C ALA A 147 3.82 -8.49 23.48
N ASP A 148 3.64 -8.85 24.76
CA ASP A 148 4.71 -8.72 25.77
C ASP A 148 5.94 -9.56 25.42
N ARG A 149 5.74 -10.79 24.96
CA ARG A 149 6.84 -11.66 24.51
C ARG A 149 7.54 -11.10 23.28
N LEU A 150 6.80 -10.71 22.27
CA LEU A 150 7.34 -10.11 21.03
C LEU A 150 8.21 -8.90 21.36
N LYS A 151 7.74 -8.00 22.23
CA LYS A 151 8.45 -6.79 22.63
C LYS A 151 9.67 -7.07 23.48
N ASN A 152 9.53 -7.85 24.55
CA ASN A 152 10.55 -8.02 25.56
C ASN A 152 11.63 -9.05 25.16
N GLU A 153 11.24 -10.13 24.47
CA GLU A 153 12.14 -11.22 24.08
C GLU A 153 12.76 -10.98 22.69
N TYR A 154 11.98 -10.45 21.71
CA TYR A 154 12.35 -10.41 20.29
C TYR A 154 12.54 -9.00 19.71
N LYS A 155 12.29 -7.94 20.49
CA LYS A 155 12.39 -6.53 20.05
C LYS A 155 11.45 -6.16 18.90
N ILE A 156 10.36 -6.89 18.75
CA ILE A 156 9.24 -6.53 17.87
C ILE A 156 8.36 -5.56 18.66
N GLU A 157 8.35 -4.29 18.27
CA GLU A 157 7.82 -3.20 19.09
C GLU A 157 6.31 -3.06 18.97
N HIS A 158 5.73 -3.48 17.83
CA HIS A 158 4.30 -3.29 17.54
C HIS A 158 3.65 -4.57 17.01
N LEU A 159 2.44 -4.82 17.49
CA LEU A 159 1.58 -5.91 17.04
C LEU A 159 0.30 -5.36 16.43
N GLY A 160 0.00 -5.72 15.20
CA GLY A 160 -1.22 -5.37 14.50
C GLY A 160 -2.09 -6.57 14.20
N ILE A 161 -3.37 -6.28 13.96
CA ILE A 161 -4.40 -7.27 13.67
C ILE A 161 -5.14 -6.91 12.38
N TRP A 162 -5.39 -7.92 11.56
CA TRP A 162 -6.34 -7.85 10.45
C TRP A 162 -7.78 -8.08 10.95
N HIS A 163 -8.73 -7.38 10.37
CA HIS A 163 -10.14 -7.75 10.42
C HIS A 163 -10.89 -7.28 9.18
N SER A 164 -12.00 -7.93 8.87
CA SER A 164 -12.91 -7.50 7.82
C SER A 164 -13.81 -6.36 8.32
N LEU A 165 -14.10 -5.40 7.45
CA LEU A 165 -15.02 -4.29 7.74
C LEU A 165 -16.45 -4.77 8.01
N THR A 166 -16.83 -5.94 7.53
CA THR A 166 -18.14 -6.57 7.74
C THR A 166 -18.24 -7.46 8.98
N GLY A 167 -17.16 -7.53 9.77
CA GLY A 167 -16.95 -8.46 10.87
C GLY A 167 -16.09 -9.65 10.43
N TYR A 168 -16.52 -10.41 9.47
CA TYR A 168 -15.71 -11.41 8.76
C TYR A 168 -16.16 -11.50 7.28
N TRP A 169 -15.62 -12.40 6.47
CA TRP A 169 -15.91 -12.51 5.04
C TRP A 169 -17.40 -12.54 4.72
N PHE A 170 -18.17 -13.35 5.45
CA PHE A 170 -19.62 -13.44 5.34
C PHE A 170 -20.34 -12.87 6.59
N GLY A 171 -19.77 -11.83 7.19
CA GLY A 171 -20.39 -11.09 8.30
C GLY A 171 -20.38 -11.84 9.62
N ILE A 172 -21.49 -11.74 10.33
CA ILE A 172 -21.67 -12.26 11.69
C ILE A 172 -22.52 -13.53 11.66
N ASP A 173 -22.14 -14.55 12.43
CA ASP A 173 -22.95 -15.77 12.61
C ASP A 173 -24.18 -15.45 13.47
N GLU A 174 -25.37 -15.58 12.88
CA GLU A 174 -26.67 -15.34 13.51
C GLU A 174 -26.98 -16.31 14.67
N ASN A 175 -26.25 -17.43 14.77
CA ASN A 175 -26.35 -18.41 15.86
C ASN A 175 -25.40 -18.11 17.02
N SER A 176 -24.44 -17.21 16.83
CA SER A 176 -23.42 -16.86 17.81
C SER A 176 -24.01 -16.20 19.08
N LYS A 177 -23.22 -16.23 20.16
CA LYS A 177 -23.52 -15.46 21.37
C LYS A 177 -23.43 -13.96 21.11
N LEU A 178 -22.49 -13.55 20.26
CA LEU A 178 -22.30 -12.14 19.84
C LEU A 178 -23.59 -11.59 19.21
N TYR A 179 -24.12 -12.28 18.20
CA TYR A 179 -25.36 -11.86 17.54
C TYR A 179 -26.54 -11.83 18.51
N LYS A 180 -26.73 -12.87 19.33
CA LYS A 180 -27.85 -12.97 20.28
C LYS A 180 -27.84 -11.88 21.36
N ALA A 181 -26.63 -11.49 21.81
CA ALA A 181 -26.47 -10.43 22.83
C ALA A 181 -26.70 -9.03 22.28
N HIS A 182 -26.54 -8.80 20.98
CA HIS A 182 -26.60 -7.49 20.34
C HIS A 182 -27.41 -7.53 19.04
N ARG A 183 -28.52 -8.29 19.04
CA ARG A 183 -29.34 -8.52 17.84
C ARG A 183 -29.78 -7.23 17.16
N GLU A 184 -30.05 -6.20 17.91
CA GLU A 184 -30.47 -4.88 17.43
C GLU A 184 -29.39 -4.17 16.60
N TRP A 185 -28.12 -4.51 16.77
CA TRP A 185 -27.01 -3.93 16.03
C TRP A 185 -26.95 -4.41 14.58
N PHE A 186 -27.52 -5.59 14.29
CA PHE A 186 -27.31 -6.27 13.03
C PHE A 186 -28.54 -6.24 12.13
N PHE A 187 -28.30 -6.32 10.83
CA PHE A 187 -29.34 -6.54 9.84
C PHE A 187 -28.87 -7.58 8.83
N GLU A 188 -29.80 -8.20 8.16
CA GLU A 188 -29.54 -9.12 7.07
C GLU A 188 -29.56 -8.35 5.74
N THR A 189 -28.48 -8.45 4.97
CA THR A 189 -28.38 -7.88 3.62
C THR A 189 -29.19 -8.71 2.63
N ASN A 190 -29.40 -8.17 1.41
CA ASN A 190 -30.04 -8.91 0.33
C ASN A 190 -29.26 -10.16 -0.13
N LEU A 191 -28.00 -10.30 0.30
CA LEU A 191 -27.13 -11.46 0.04
C LEU A 191 -27.13 -12.47 1.19
N GLY A 192 -27.98 -12.32 2.20
CA GLY A 192 -28.04 -13.20 3.36
C GLY A 192 -26.88 -13.04 4.34
N VAL A 193 -26.17 -11.93 4.29
CA VAL A 193 -25.05 -11.61 5.19
C VAL A 193 -25.54 -10.74 6.34
N TYR A 194 -25.30 -11.17 7.58
CA TYR A 194 -25.57 -10.36 8.75
C TYR A 194 -24.38 -9.46 9.05
N MET A 195 -24.59 -8.15 9.10
CA MET A 195 -23.54 -7.16 9.39
C MET A 195 -24.11 -6.01 10.24
N PRO A 196 -23.26 -5.18 10.89
CA PRO A 196 -23.73 -4.04 11.65
C PRO A 196 -24.56 -3.08 10.78
N LYS A 197 -25.65 -2.57 11.32
CA LYS A 197 -26.39 -1.47 10.70
C LYS A 197 -25.54 -0.20 10.71
N PRO A 198 -25.69 0.70 9.74
CA PRO A 198 -24.92 1.95 9.69
C PRO A 198 -24.94 2.76 10.99
N GLU A 199 -26.06 2.78 11.70
CA GLU A 199 -26.24 3.47 12.98
C GLU A 199 -25.54 2.81 14.17
N TYR A 200 -25.18 1.52 14.09
CA TYR A 200 -24.50 0.77 15.15
C TYR A 200 -23.05 0.40 14.83
N VAL A 201 -22.52 0.88 13.72
CA VAL A 201 -21.12 0.58 13.31
C VAL A 201 -20.13 1.04 14.38
N SER A 202 -20.31 2.24 14.92
CA SER A 202 -19.43 2.76 15.98
C SER A 202 -19.51 1.92 17.24
N ASP A 203 -20.69 1.53 17.69
CA ASP A 203 -20.87 0.71 18.90
C ASP A 203 -20.21 -0.67 18.73
N PHE A 204 -20.40 -1.29 17.55
CA PHE A 204 -19.82 -2.59 17.25
C PHE A 204 -18.29 -2.54 17.25
N PHE A 205 -17.69 -1.60 16.51
CA PHE A 205 -16.23 -1.48 16.43
C PHE A 205 -15.63 -0.95 17.73
N ALA A 206 -16.28 -0.03 18.46
CA ALA A 206 -15.80 0.43 19.76
C ALA A 206 -15.67 -0.74 20.74
N LYS A 207 -16.69 -1.62 20.80
CA LYS A 207 -16.61 -2.82 21.64
C LYS A 207 -15.46 -3.76 21.23
N TRP A 208 -15.26 -3.94 19.92
CA TRP A 208 -14.17 -4.78 19.41
C TRP A 208 -12.80 -4.17 19.70
N TYR A 209 -12.66 -2.88 19.43
CA TYR A 209 -11.39 -2.17 19.60
C TYR A 209 -11.00 -1.97 21.06
N GLU A 210 -11.99 -1.85 21.97
CA GLU A 210 -11.73 -1.90 23.40
C GLU A 210 -11.08 -3.23 23.81
N TYR A 211 -11.60 -4.36 23.33
CA TYR A 211 -10.95 -5.66 23.51
C TYR A 211 -9.54 -5.68 22.95
N LEU A 212 -9.35 -5.30 21.68
CA LEU A 212 -8.03 -5.31 21.03
C LEU A 212 -7.02 -4.39 21.75
N LYS A 213 -7.44 -3.24 22.24
CA LYS A 213 -6.56 -2.34 23.04
C LYS A 213 -6.17 -2.96 24.38
N ASN A 214 -7.09 -3.63 25.05
CA ASN A 214 -6.78 -4.37 26.29
C ASN A 214 -5.82 -5.54 26.02
N GLU A 215 -5.88 -6.10 24.82
CA GLU A 215 -4.96 -7.13 24.32
C GLU A 215 -3.64 -6.54 23.73
N LYS A 216 -3.37 -5.24 23.92
CA LYS A 216 -2.13 -4.54 23.51
C LYS A 216 -1.89 -4.52 22.00
N ILE A 217 -2.95 -4.51 21.21
CA ILE A 217 -2.84 -4.31 19.76
C ILE A 217 -2.55 -2.83 19.48
N ASP A 218 -1.57 -2.58 18.59
CA ASP A 218 -1.06 -1.24 18.28
C ASP A 218 -1.63 -0.64 16.99
N PHE A 219 -2.02 -1.48 16.01
CA PHE A 219 -2.53 -1.04 14.72
C PHE A 219 -3.48 -2.03 14.06
N LEU A 220 -4.20 -1.57 13.04
CA LEU A 220 -5.20 -2.36 12.31
C LEU A 220 -4.89 -2.44 10.82
N LYS A 221 -5.15 -3.61 10.21
CA LYS A 221 -5.41 -3.77 8.78
C LYS A 221 -6.89 -4.07 8.61
N ILE A 222 -7.63 -3.11 8.03
CA ILE A 222 -9.08 -3.25 7.82
C ILE A 222 -9.34 -3.62 6.38
N ASP A 223 -9.88 -4.80 6.19
CA ASP A 223 -10.08 -5.43 4.88
C ASP A 223 -11.54 -5.48 4.43
N CYS A 224 -11.79 -5.97 3.22
CA CYS A 224 -13.10 -6.18 2.61
C CYS A 224 -13.93 -4.90 2.46
N GLN A 225 -13.30 -3.74 2.41
CA GLN A 225 -14.00 -2.46 2.40
C GLN A 225 -14.84 -2.26 1.13
N GLY A 226 -14.32 -2.64 -0.03
CA GLY A 226 -15.03 -2.58 -1.31
C GLY A 226 -16.30 -3.43 -1.36
N ASN A 227 -16.39 -4.48 -0.57
CA ASN A 227 -17.56 -5.36 -0.51
C ASN A 227 -18.81 -4.65 0.03
N LEU A 228 -18.66 -3.55 0.78
CA LEU A 228 -19.80 -2.79 1.31
C LEU A 228 -20.79 -2.39 0.20
N THR A 229 -20.30 -1.99 -0.96
CA THR A 229 -21.16 -1.55 -2.07
C THR A 229 -22.05 -2.67 -2.62
N GLU A 230 -21.57 -3.91 -2.58
CA GLU A 230 -22.36 -5.07 -2.99
C GLU A 230 -23.34 -5.53 -1.89
N PHE A 231 -22.92 -5.49 -0.61
CA PHE A 231 -23.80 -5.84 0.52
C PHE A 231 -24.95 -4.86 0.70
N PHE A 232 -24.75 -3.59 0.39
CA PHE A 232 -25.82 -2.57 0.43
C PHE A 232 -26.58 -2.42 -0.90
N LYS A 233 -26.24 -3.17 -1.94
CA LYS A 233 -26.93 -3.12 -3.23
C LYS A 233 -28.41 -3.50 -3.11
N GLY A 234 -29.27 -2.69 -3.70
CA GLY A 234 -30.72 -2.89 -3.62
C GLY A 234 -31.39 -2.39 -2.33
N ILE A 235 -30.63 -1.93 -1.36
CA ILE A 235 -31.16 -1.31 -0.13
C ILE A 235 -31.43 0.18 -0.40
N PRO A 236 -32.58 0.73 0.02
CA PRO A 236 -32.84 2.16 -0.10
C PRO A 236 -31.73 3.00 0.52
N ASN A 237 -31.33 4.09 -0.16
CA ASN A 237 -30.24 4.98 0.27
C ASN A 237 -28.89 4.27 0.41
N SER A 238 -28.60 3.25 -0.38
CA SER A 238 -27.40 2.42 -0.29
C SER A 238 -26.11 3.25 -0.29
N CYS A 239 -26.00 4.28 -1.13
CA CYS A 239 -24.81 5.15 -1.16
C CYS A 239 -24.61 5.89 0.17
N ALA A 240 -25.67 6.46 0.75
CA ALA A 240 -25.60 7.12 2.05
C ALA A 240 -25.25 6.12 3.16
N ALA A 241 -25.82 4.92 3.12
CA ALA A 241 -25.52 3.85 4.08
C ALA A 241 -24.06 3.42 4.03
N VAL A 242 -23.51 3.16 2.84
CA VAL A 242 -22.08 2.81 2.66
C VAL A 242 -21.17 3.93 3.15
N ARG A 243 -21.43 5.19 2.80
CA ARG A 243 -20.63 6.32 3.28
C ARG A 243 -20.67 6.44 4.81
N THR A 244 -21.88 6.38 5.39
CA THR A 244 -22.04 6.43 6.85
C THR A 244 -21.28 5.29 7.52
N TYR A 245 -21.42 4.08 7.00
CA TYR A 245 -20.73 2.90 7.51
C TYR A 245 -19.21 3.10 7.49
N GLN A 246 -18.67 3.46 6.32
CA GLN A 246 -17.22 3.66 6.14
C GLN A 246 -16.67 4.75 7.06
N LYS A 247 -17.36 5.90 7.15
CA LYS A 247 -16.97 7.01 8.03
C LYS A 247 -17.01 6.64 9.50
N SER A 248 -18.06 5.97 9.94
CA SER A 248 -18.20 5.53 11.33
C SER A 248 -17.11 4.54 11.72
N ALA A 249 -16.82 3.56 10.85
CA ALA A 249 -15.74 2.60 11.09
C ALA A 249 -14.37 3.27 11.14
N ASP A 250 -14.07 4.17 10.18
CA ASP A 250 -12.79 4.90 10.11
C ASP A 250 -12.62 5.83 11.32
N SER A 251 -13.67 6.54 11.73
CA SER A 251 -13.65 7.42 12.92
C SER A 251 -13.43 6.63 14.21
N THR A 252 -14.11 5.49 14.36
CA THR A 252 -13.94 4.63 15.53
C THR A 252 -12.53 4.02 15.56
N ALA A 253 -12.01 3.58 14.40
CA ALA A 253 -10.63 3.10 14.32
C ALA A 253 -9.62 4.18 14.74
N HIS A 254 -9.83 5.43 14.28
CA HIS A 254 -9.00 6.56 14.68
C HIS A 254 -9.06 6.87 16.18
N GLU A 255 -10.24 6.78 16.81
CA GLU A 255 -10.40 7.00 18.24
C GLU A 255 -9.54 6.04 19.08
N TYR A 256 -9.45 4.77 18.70
CA TYR A 256 -8.71 3.74 19.44
C TYR A 256 -7.25 3.58 18.99
N PHE A 257 -6.94 3.75 17.71
CA PHE A 257 -5.64 3.45 17.13
C PHE A 257 -4.95 4.67 16.49
N GLY A 258 -5.57 5.84 16.51
CA GLY A 258 -5.03 7.02 15.84
C GLY A 258 -4.89 6.78 14.34
N ASN A 259 -3.76 7.20 13.78
CA ASN A 259 -3.46 7.02 12.36
C ASN A 259 -2.90 5.62 12.03
N ASN A 260 -2.79 4.72 12.99
CA ASN A 260 -2.18 3.41 12.83
C ASN A 260 -3.14 2.42 12.16
N VAL A 261 -3.57 2.72 10.95
CA VAL A 261 -4.53 1.92 10.19
C VAL A 261 -4.08 1.78 8.74
N ILE A 262 -4.13 0.55 8.22
CA ILE A 262 -4.00 0.22 6.80
C ILE A 262 -5.38 -0.15 6.28
N ALA A 263 -5.89 0.60 5.30
CA ALA A 263 -7.11 0.22 4.58
C ALA A 263 -6.76 -0.77 3.47
N CYS A 264 -7.35 -1.96 3.53
CA CYS A 264 -7.15 -3.03 2.57
C CYS A 264 -8.42 -3.26 1.73
N MET A 265 -8.26 -3.70 0.47
CA MET A 265 -9.36 -3.95 -0.47
C MET A 265 -10.42 -2.84 -0.52
N GLY A 266 -9.97 -1.59 -0.43
CA GLY A 266 -10.81 -0.41 -0.26
C GLY A 266 -10.65 0.63 -1.36
N LEU A 267 -10.34 0.23 -2.60
CA LEU A 267 -10.16 1.13 -3.74
C LEU A 267 -11.46 1.48 -4.46
N ASP A 268 -12.59 0.95 -4.02
CA ASP A 268 -13.90 1.40 -4.50
C ASP A 268 -14.06 2.92 -4.27
N PRO A 269 -14.51 3.69 -5.27
CA PRO A 269 -14.54 5.15 -5.17
C PRO A 269 -15.26 5.70 -3.95
N ILE A 270 -16.39 5.10 -3.55
CA ILE A 270 -17.14 5.58 -2.39
C ILE A 270 -16.37 5.33 -1.08
N ASN A 271 -15.67 4.20 -0.97
CA ASN A 271 -14.84 3.89 0.20
C ASN A 271 -13.61 4.80 0.25
N CYS A 272 -12.91 4.96 -0.88
CA CYS A 272 -11.75 5.87 -0.98
C CYS A 272 -12.08 7.31 -0.58
N GLN A 273 -13.29 7.77 -0.89
CA GLN A 273 -13.73 9.14 -0.65
C GLN A 273 -14.37 9.36 0.73
N SER A 274 -14.48 8.31 1.56
CA SER A 274 -15.22 8.35 2.85
C SER A 274 -14.36 7.93 4.06
N ARG A 275 -13.04 8.14 4.01
CA ARG A 275 -12.10 7.83 5.10
C ARG A 275 -11.39 9.10 5.59
N PRO A 276 -11.94 9.80 6.58
CA PRO A 276 -11.38 11.06 7.05
C PRO A 276 -10.01 10.93 7.76
N PHE A 277 -9.65 9.76 8.28
CA PHE A 277 -8.49 9.60 9.15
C PHE A 277 -7.44 8.63 8.65
N THR A 278 -7.83 7.48 8.09
CA THR A 278 -6.88 6.44 7.66
C THR A 278 -5.85 7.00 6.66
N PRO A 279 -4.54 6.93 6.97
CA PRO A 279 -3.50 7.52 6.12
C PRO A 279 -3.02 6.57 5.03
N ILE A 280 -3.09 5.25 5.22
CA ILE A 280 -2.49 4.26 4.32
C ILE A 280 -3.57 3.44 3.64
N VAL A 281 -3.45 3.29 2.33
CA VAL A 281 -4.30 2.39 1.53
C VAL A 281 -3.44 1.37 0.81
N ARG A 282 -3.82 0.09 0.89
CA ARG A 282 -3.25 -0.92 0.02
C ARG A 282 -3.67 -0.66 -1.42
N ASN A 283 -2.67 -0.53 -2.28
CA ASN A 283 -2.80 0.08 -3.59
C ASN A 283 -3.09 -0.92 -4.73
N SER A 284 -3.14 -2.21 -4.41
CA SER A 284 -3.42 -3.30 -5.35
C SER A 284 -4.32 -4.36 -4.71
N ASP A 285 -4.77 -5.32 -5.52
CA ASP A 285 -5.26 -6.62 -5.02
C ASP A 285 -4.14 -7.36 -4.29
N ASP A 286 -4.50 -8.47 -3.63
CA ASP A 286 -3.54 -9.34 -2.97
C ASP A 286 -2.46 -9.82 -3.94
N TYR A 287 -1.21 -9.71 -3.50
CA TYR A 287 -0.09 -10.28 -4.21
C TYR A 287 0.11 -11.74 -3.81
N TYR A 288 0.06 -12.62 -4.79
CA TYR A 288 0.30 -14.06 -4.63
C TYR A 288 1.62 -14.43 -5.31
N PRO A 289 2.76 -14.41 -4.59
CA PRO A 289 4.07 -14.70 -5.18
C PRO A 289 4.17 -16.08 -5.82
N ASP A 290 3.44 -17.07 -5.30
CA ASP A 290 3.38 -18.46 -5.78
C ASP A 290 2.57 -18.64 -7.08
N ILE A 291 1.90 -17.60 -7.57
CA ILE A 291 1.19 -17.63 -8.86
C ILE A 291 2.11 -17.08 -9.96
N GLU A 292 2.45 -17.93 -10.93
CA GLU A 292 3.28 -17.53 -12.07
C GLU A 292 2.71 -16.29 -12.79
N GLY A 293 3.56 -15.32 -13.05
CA GLY A 293 3.18 -14.07 -13.74
C GLY A 293 2.40 -13.06 -12.87
N SER A 294 2.09 -13.36 -11.62
CA SER A 294 1.36 -12.46 -10.72
C SER A 294 2.08 -11.14 -10.50
N PHE A 295 3.42 -11.13 -10.46
CA PHE A 295 4.22 -9.92 -10.30
C PHE A 295 3.91 -8.87 -11.38
N ARG A 296 3.69 -9.28 -12.63
CA ARG A 296 3.33 -8.39 -13.74
C ARG A 296 2.09 -7.56 -13.41
N ASN A 297 1.00 -8.23 -13.05
CA ASN A 297 -0.26 -7.57 -12.72
C ASN A 297 -0.12 -6.71 -11.46
N HIS A 298 0.58 -7.22 -10.46
CA HIS A 298 0.84 -6.52 -9.21
C HIS A 298 1.61 -5.19 -9.43
N ALA A 299 2.67 -5.22 -10.24
CA ALA A 299 3.43 -4.03 -10.59
C ALA A 299 2.58 -2.99 -11.35
N ILE A 300 1.78 -3.43 -12.34
CA ILE A 300 0.89 -2.57 -13.11
C ILE A 300 -0.18 -1.93 -12.22
N MET A 301 -0.84 -2.72 -11.37
CA MET A 301 -1.89 -2.20 -10.48
C MET A 301 -1.32 -1.15 -9.53
N ASN A 302 -0.20 -1.43 -8.88
CA ASN A 302 0.45 -0.46 -8.00
C ASN A 302 0.86 0.82 -8.73
N ALA A 303 1.44 0.69 -9.92
CA ALA A 303 1.89 1.83 -10.72
C ALA A 303 0.74 2.79 -11.09
N TYR A 304 -0.34 2.26 -11.63
CA TYR A 304 -1.43 3.11 -12.14
C TYR A 304 -2.44 3.53 -11.07
N ASN A 305 -2.71 2.70 -10.06
CA ASN A 305 -3.56 3.10 -8.94
C ASN A 305 -2.93 4.23 -8.12
N ALA A 306 -1.60 4.25 -7.99
CA ALA A 306 -0.90 5.33 -7.29
C ALA A 306 -1.12 6.71 -7.93
N VAL A 307 -1.37 6.79 -9.24
CA VAL A 307 -1.68 8.07 -9.92
C VAL A 307 -2.88 8.77 -9.28
N PHE A 308 -3.87 7.98 -8.84
CA PHE A 308 -5.09 8.52 -8.22
C PHE A 308 -5.03 8.51 -6.69
N ASN A 309 -4.39 7.52 -6.07
CA ASN A 309 -4.44 7.36 -4.62
C ASN A 309 -3.45 8.26 -3.88
N ARG A 310 -2.33 8.62 -4.50
CA ARG A 310 -1.22 9.34 -3.84
C ARG A 310 -1.58 10.71 -3.23
N ASP A 311 -2.57 11.37 -3.78
CA ASP A 311 -2.98 12.68 -3.27
C ASP A 311 -3.89 12.58 -2.04
N LEU A 312 -4.48 11.41 -1.81
CA LEU A 312 -5.33 11.13 -0.65
C LEU A 312 -4.67 10.23 0.39
N TYR A 313 -3.72 9.36 -0.01
CA TYR A 313 -3.15 8.32 0.85
C TYR A 313 -1.65 8.11 0.62
N TYR A 314 -0.98 7.54 1.60
CA TYR A 314 0.28 6.82 1.40
C TYR A 314 -0.06 5.43 0.85
N CYS A 315 0.56 5.07 -0.28
CA CYS A 315 0.25 3.84 -1.00
C CYS A 315 1.06 2.66 -0.45
N ASP A 316 0.38 1.66 0.07
CA ASP A 316 0.95 0.38 0.46
C ASP A 316 0.98 -0.54 -0.77
N PHE A 317 2.19 -0.99 -1.15
CA PHE A 317 2.41 -1.87 -2.30
C PHE A 317 2.40 -3.36 -1.93
N ASP A 318 1.75 -3.69 -0.81
CA ASP A 318 1.52 -5.05 -0.30
C ASP A 318 2.78 -5.80 0.18
N MET A 319 2.55 -6.91 0.89
CA MET A 319 3.57 -7.86 1.32
C MET A 319 4.18 -8.63 0.16
N TRP A 320 5.33 -9.28 0.38
CA TRP A 320 6.05 -10.05 -0.62
C TRP A 320 6.94 -11.11 0.02
N TRP A 321 7.52 -12.02 -0.78
CA TRP A 321 8.50 -13.00 -0.34
C TRP A 321 9.92 -12.61 -0.71
N THR A 322 10.85 -12.78 0.22
CA THR A 322 12.27 -12.53 -0.04
C THR A 322 12.98 -13.72 -0.69
N ASN A 323 12.47 -14.94 -0.52
CA ASN A 323 12.99 -16.15 -1.16
C ASN A 323 12.11 -16.55 -2.35
N HIS A 324 12.20 -15.79 -3.44
CA HIS A 324 11.42 -16.00 -4.65
C HIS A 324 12.19 -15.54 -5.89
N GLU A 325 11.86 -16.07 -7.07
CA GLU A 325 12.52 -15.70 -8.34
C GLU A 325 12.39 -14.22 -8.71
N THR A 326 11.30 -13.55 -8.27
CA THR A 326 11.06 -12.11 -8.48
C THR A 326 11.49 -11.25 -7.28
N VAL A 327 12.39 -11.75 -6.44
CA VAL A 327 12.80 -11.05 -5.21
C VAL A 327 13.37 -9.66 -5.46
N VAL A 328 14.22 -9.53 -6.48
CA VAL A 328 14.87 -8.25 -6.83
C VAL A 328 13.85 -7.26 -7.34
N GLU A 329 12.98 -7.69 -8.24
CA GLU A 329 11.91 -6.91 -8.83
C GLU A 329 10.90 -6.45 -7.75
N SER A 330 10.56 -7.36 -6.83
CA SER A 330 9.67 -7.08 -5.69
C SER A 330 10.28 -6.10 -4.71
N ALA A 331 11.58 -6.23 -4.40
CA ALA A 331 12.30 -5.28 -3.55
C ALA A 331 12.36 -3.88 -4.18
N MET A 332 12.66 -3.78 -5.47
CA MET A 332 12.69 -2.49 -6.19
C MET A 332 11.33 -1.81 -6.20
N LEU A 333 10.26 -2.58 -6.40
CA LEU A 333 8.89 -2.05 -6.38
C LEU A 333 8.54 -1.45 -5.00
N ARG A 334 8.96 -2.07 -3.89
CA ARG A 334 8.76 -1.54 -2.51
C ARG A 334 9.71 -0.38 -2.22
N ALA A 335 10.96 -0.46 -2.65
CA ALA A 335 11.94 0.62 -2.45
C ALA A 335 11.47 1.95 -3.02
N ILE A 336 10.83 1.92 -4.20
CA ILE A 336 10.34 3.15 -4.85
C ILE A 336 8.94 3.57 -4.36
N SER A 337 8.18 2.70 -3.69
CA SER A 337 6.77 2.92 -3.34
C SER A 337 6.50 4.19 -2.53
N GLY A 338 7.39 4.53 -1.58
CA GLY A 338 7.18 5.57 -0.59
C GLY A 338 6.19 5.18 0.53
N GLY A 339 5.72 3.95 0.54
CA GLY A 339 4.82 3.37 1.54
C GLY A 339 5.52 2.46 2.55
N PRO A 340 4.77 1.72 3.37
CA PRO A 340 5.32 0.71 4.27
C PRO A 340 5.97 -0.44 3.50
N ILE A 341 6.99 -1.07 4.11
CA ILE A 341 7.65 -2.26 3.55
C ILE A 341 7.54 -3.39 4.56
N TYR A 342 6.91 -4.46 4.14
CA TYR A 342 6.75 -5.65 4.94
C TYR A 342 6.71 -6.92 4.10
N ILE A 343 7.19 -8.01 4.68
CA ILE A 343 7.29 -9.30 4.02
C ILE A 343 6.30 -10.29 4.63
N SER A 344 6.08 -11.38 3.92
CA SER A 344 5.24 -12.49 4.38
C SER A 344 5.94 -13.84 4.15
N ASP A 345 7.24 -13.90 4.46
CA ASP A 345 8.05 -15.11 4.32
C ASP A 345 7.63 -16.18 5.32
N LYS A 346 7.62 -17.44 4.86
CA LYS A 346 7.47 -18.64 5.71
C LYS A 346 8.66 -18.79 6.66
N LEU A 347 8.53 -19.68 7.61
CA LEU A 347 9.64 -20.03 8.50
C LEU A 347 10.84 -20.54 7.70
N GLY A 348 12.00 -20.00 7.99
CA GLY A 348 13.27 -20.35 7.36
C GLY A 348 13.59 -19.63 6.05
N ASP A 349 12.62 -19.01 5.40
CA ASP A 349 12.74 -18.50 4.03
C ASP A 349 13.31 -17.07 3.93
N THR A 350 13.47 -16.34 5.03
CA THR A 350 13.88 -14.93 4.96
C THR A 350 15.31 -14.75 4.45
N MET A 351 15.44 -14.00 3.35
CA MET A 351 16.72 -13.60 2.73
C MET A 351 17.16 -12.23 3.24
N CYS A 352 18.16 -12.23 4.13
CA CYS A 352 18.57 -11.04 4.88
C CYS A 352 19.11 -9.92 3.99
N ASP A 353 20.00 -10.22 3.05
CA ASP A 353 20.72 -9.22 2.24
C ASP A 353 19.77 -8.29 1.48
N VAL A 354 18.67 -8.83 0.96
CA VAL A 354 17.67 -8.05 0.25
C VAL A 354 16.98 -7.06 1.18
N LEU A 355 16.58 -7.50 2.38
CA LEU A 355 15.92 -6.62 3.36
C LEU A 355 16.87 -5.58 3.92
N LEU A 356 18.10 -5.95 4.22
CA LEU A 356 19.12 -5.02 4.72
C LEU A 356 19.49 -3.95 3.69
N SER A 357 19.27 -4.21 2.39
CA SER A 357 19.46 -3.20 1.36
C SER A 357 18.37 -2.11 1.36
N LEU A 358 17.23 -2.32 2.02
CA LEU A 358 16.10 -1.40 2.07
C LEU A 358 16.09 -0.48 3.30
N VAL A 359 17.02 -0.68 4.24
CA VAL A 359 17.05 0.04 5.51
C VAL A 359 18.43 0.66 5.78
N ASP A 360 18.45 1.70 6.60
CA ASP A 360 19.69 2.30 7.11
C ASP A 360 20.35 1.46 8.23
N ASN A 361 21.40 1.98 8.86
CA ASN A 361 22.12 1.29 9.92
C ASN A 361 21.31 1.13 11.22
N GLU A 362 20.25 1.90 11.39
CA GLU A 362 19.34 1.85 12.54
C GLU A 362 18.11 0.95 12.24
N GLY A 363 18.02 0.38 11.03
CA GLY A 363 16.91 -0.45 10.59
C GLY A 363 15.71 0.33 10.10
N LYS A 364 15.84 1.65 9.88
CA LYS A 364 14.79 2.49 9.34
C LYS A 364 14.77 2.38 7.81
N ILE A 365 13.57 2.30 7.24
CA ILE A 365 13.38 2.18 5.79
C ILE A 365 13.92 3.43 5.07
N LEU A 366 14.67 3.23 4.01
CA LEU A 366 15.14 4.28 3.10
C LEU A 366 13.99 4.76 2.20
N ARG A 367 12.92 5.22 2.81
CA ARG A 367 11.67 5.58 2.18
C ARG A 367 11.80 6.82 1.29
N CYS A 368 11.24 6.78 0.08
CA CYS A 368 11.03 7.95 -0.76
C CYS A 368 9.99 8.91 -0.15
N ASP A 369 10.03 10.18 -0.56
CA ASP A 369 9.22 11.25 0.06
C ASP A 369 7.75 11.22 -0.39
N ASP A 370 7.48 10.73 -1.61
CA ASP A 370 6.16 10.67 -2.22
C ASP A 370 5.76 9.21 -2.51
N CYS A 371 4.55 8.96 -2.99
CA CYS A 371 4.20 7.69 -3.60
C CYS A 371 4.76 7.61 -5.02
N ALA A 372 5.24 6.42 -5.42
CA ALA A 372 5.73 6.20 -6.77
C ALA A 372 4.66 6.54 -7.81
N ARG A 373 5.09 7.05 -8.94
CA ARG A 373 4.24 7.40 -10.09
C ARG A 373 4.80 6.77 -11.35
N VAL A 374 3.94 6.38 -12.27
CA VAL A 374 4.39 6.08 -13.65
C VAL A 374 5.00 7.34 -14.25
N THR A 375 6.02 7.20 -15.09
CA THR A 375 6.55 8.34 -15.84
C THR A 375 5.56 8.81 -16.90
N GLU A 376 5.69 10.05 -17.38
CA GLU A 376 4.74 10.66 -18.31
C GLU A 376 4.58 9.83 -19.60
N ASP A 377 5.67 9.28 -20.13
CA ASP A 377 5.67 8.43 -21.32
C ASP A 377 5.04 7.04 -21.12
N CYS A 378 4.84 6.61 -19.86
CA CYS A 378 4.11 5.40 -19.51
C CYS A 378 2.63 5.65 -19.17
N LEU A 379 2.23 6.90 -18.90
CA LEU A 379 0.91 7.20 -18.31
C LEU A 379 -0.27 6.73 -19.19
N PHE A 380 -0.14 6.82 -20.50
CA PHE A 380 -1.16 6.43 -21.48
C PHE A 380 -0.68 5.29 -22.41
N THR A 381 0.29 4.51 -21.96
CA THR A 381 0.93 3.44 -22.73
C THR A 381 0.54 2.08 -22.15
N ASP A 382 0.04 1.18 -22.98
CA ASP A 382 0.00 -0.24 -22.64
C ASP A 382 1.41 -0.81 -22.84
N THR A 383 2.22 -0.76 -21.79
CA THR A 383 3.64 -1.09 -21.87
C THR A 383 3.89 -2.52 -22.36
N ILE A 384 2.99 -3.45 -22.07
CA ILE A 384 3.12 -4.85 -22.51
C ILE A 384 2.86 -4.97 -24.01
N LYS A 385 1.73 -4.44 -24.50
CA LYS A 385 1.35 -4.52 -25.92
C LYS A 385 2.32 -3.75 -26.82
N GLU A 386 2.85 -2.62 -26.31
CA GLU A 386 3.77 -1.80 -27.05
C GLU A 386 5.23 -2.24 -26.93
N GLY A 387 5.52 -3.28 -26.13
CA GLY A 387 6.88 -3.78 -25.94
C GLY A 387 7.82 -2.79 -25.25
N LYS A 388 7.30 -2.03 -24.28
CA LYS A 388 8.02 -1.01 -23.52
C LYS A 388 8.19 -1.39 -22.06
N ALA A 389 9.21 -0.83 -21.39
CA ALA A 389 9.32 -0.96 -19.94
C ALA A 389 8.25 -0.15 -19.24
N LEU A 390 7.73 -0.68 -18.13
CA LEU A 390 7.04 0.12 -17.15
C LEU A 390 8.08 0.93 -16.36
N LYS A 391 7.96 2.26 -16.37
CA LYS A 391 8.83 3.17 -15.62
C LYS A 391 8.06 3.81 -14.47
N LEU A 392 8.62 3.75 -13.28
CA LEU A 392 8.14 4.45 -12.10
C LEU A 392 9.19 5.46 -11.65
N PHE A 393 8.77 6.59 -11.09
CA PHE A 393 9.65 7.56 -10.48
C PHE A 393 9.17 8.00 -9.09
N ASN A 394 10.12 8.44 -8.28
CA ASN A 394 9.89 9.05 -6.98
C ASN A 394 11.05 10.01 -6.67
N THR A 395 11.00 10.70 -5.53
CA THR A 395 12.05 11.63 -5.07
C THR A 395 12.43 11.38 -3.62
N LYS A 396 13.64 11.80 -3.27
CA LYS A 396 14.14 11.90 -1.89
C LYS A 396 14.92 13.23 -1.76
N GLY A 397 14.31 14.23 -1.14
CA GLY A 397 14.83 15.59 -1.21
C GLY A 397 14.98 16.06 -2.65
N ASN A 398 16.18 16.49 -3.03
CA ASN A 398 16.50 16.89 -4.40
C ASN A 398 16.91 15.75 -5.31
N ASN A 399 17.04 14.54 -4.76
CA ASN A 399 17.44 13.35 -5.51
C ASN A 399 16.23 12.67 -6.16
N GLY A 400 16.44 12.05 -7.32
CA GLY A 400 15.42 11.28 -8.02
C GLY A 400 15.67 9.79 -7.92
N VAL A 401 14.60 9.01 -8.04
CA VAL A 401 14.66 7.54 -8.15
C VAL A 401 13.77 7.12 -9.31
N VAL A 402 14.30 6.30 -10.22
CA VAL A 402 13.53 5.72 -11.31
C VAL A 402 13.71 4.20 -11.30
N ALA A 403 12.61 3.48 -11.28
CA ALA A 403 12.59 2.03 -11.41
C ALA A 403 12.03 1.61 -12.77
N LEU A 404 12.73 0.70 -13.42
CA LEU A 404 12.44 0.19 -14.75
C LEU A 404 12.08 -1.29 -14.65
N PHE A 405 10.93 -1.69 -15.20
CA PHE A 405 10.45 -3.07 -15.16
C PHE A 405 10.18 -3.56 -16.59
N ASN A 406 10.89 -4.59 -17.02
CA ASN A 406 10.53 -5.29 -18.26
C ASN A 406 9.49 -6.36 -17.96
N LEU A 407 8.22 -6.03 -18.19
CA LEU A 407 7.09 -6.94 -18.00
C LEU A 407 6.69 -7.68 -19.28
N THR A 408 7.55 -7.62 -20.32
CA THR A 408 7.33 -8.26 -21.64
C THR A 408 8.13 -9.56 -21.76
N GLU A 409 7.91 -10.29 -22.85
CA GLU A 409 8.61 -11.55 -23.15
C GLU A 409 9.89 -11.36 -24.01
N ASN A 410 10.27 -10.12 -24.31
CA ASN A 410 11.41 -9.81 -25.17
C ASN A 410 12.42 -8.92 -24.44
N ASP A 411 13.66 -8.92 -24.89
CA ASP A 411 14.64 -7.92 -24.49
C ASP A 411 14.17 -6.54 -24.95
N ILE A 412 14.25 -5.55 -24.07
CA ILE A 412 13.84 -4.18 -24.39
C ILE A 412 14.98 -3.20 -24.05
N SER A 413 15.15 -2.20 -24.90
CA SER A 413 16.05 -1.07 -24.64
C SER A 413 15.23 0.10 -24.08
N VAL A 414 15.61 0.60 -22.91
CA VAL A 414 14.88 1.64 -22.16
C VAL A 414 15.75 2.88 -22.08
N SER A 415 15.19 4.02 -22.46
CA SER A 415 15.79 5.33 -22.19
C SER A 415 15.18 5.93 -20.92
N THR A 416 16.03 6.46 -20.05
CA THR A 416 15.65 7.13 -18.81
C THR A 416 16.61 8.27 -18.47
N GLY A 417 16.21 9.16 -17.59
CA GLY A 417 17.03 10.28 -17.16
C GLY A 417 16.31 11.21 -16.18
N LYS A 418 16.95 12.29 -15.76
CA LYS A 418 16.41 13.25 -14.81
C LYS A 418 15.04 13.83 -15.19
N ARG A 419 14.69 13.85 -16.47
CA ARG A 419 13.38 14.32 -16.96
C ARG A 419 12.23 13.41 -16.52
N ASP A 420 12.50 12.13 -16.26
CA ASP A 420 11.48 11.18 -15.82
C ASP A 420 10.87 11.56 -14.46
N PHE A 421 11.62 12.32 -13.64
CA PHE A 421 11.11 12.87 -12.37
C PHE A 421 11.01 14.41 -12.35
N GLY A 422 11.07 15.04 -13.54
CA GLY A 422 10.80 16.49 -13.71
C GLY A 422 11.93 17.41 -13.26
N ALA A 423 13.18 16.95 -13.24
CA ALA A 423 14.33 17.72 -12.80
C ALA A 423 15.10 18.38 -13.95
N ASP A 424 15.58 19.62 -13.71
CA ASP A 424 16.37 20.42 -14.68
C ASP A 424 17.85 20.55 -14.29
N GLY A 425 18.23 20.24 -13.03
CA GLY A 425 19.59 20.32 -12.52
C GLY A 425 20.58 19.39 -13.20
N ARG A 426 21.82 19.39 -12.72
CA ARG A 426 22.85 18.41 -13.12
C ARG A 426 22.81 17.24 -12.16
N TYR A 427 22.80 16.03 -12.69
CA TYR A 427 22.73 14.80 -11.92
C TYR A 427 23.79 13.82 -12.33
N VAL A 428 24.28 13.02 -11.38
CA VAL A 428 24.93 11.74 -11.63
C VAL A 428 23.95 10.64 -11.25
N ALA A 429 23.88 9.60 -12.05
CA ALA A 429 22.97 8.48 -11.80
C ALA A 429 23.75 7.19 -11.48
N TYR A 430 23.18 6.35 -10.60
CA TYR A 430 23.73 5.05 -10.26
C TYR A 430 22.69 3.96 -10.49
N ALA A 431 22.99 3.02 -11.39
CA ALA A 431 22.17 1.84 -11.65
C ALA A 431 22.57 0.71 -10.68
N TYR A 432 21.62 0.29 -9.85
CA TYR A 432 21.89 -0.54 -8.68
C TYR A 432 22.35 -1.97 -9.02
N THR A 433 21.64 -2.68 -9.93
CA THR A 433 22.01 -4.06 -10.28
C THR A 433 23.26 -4.10 -11.18
N MET A 434 23.39 -3.10 -12.03
CA MET A 434 24.56 -2.97 -12.93
C MET A 434 25.80 -2.47 -12.21
N LYS A 435 25.65 -1.90 -10.99
CA LYS A 435 26.74 -1.28 -10.21
C LYS A 435 27.54 -0.27 -11.01
N LYS A 436 26.85 0.58 -11.78
CA LYS A 436 27.45 1.49 -12.74
C LYS A 436 26.91 2.91 -12.59
N PHE A 437 27.82 3.90 -12.72
CA PHE A 437 27.48 5.31 -12.79
C PHE A 437 27.24 5.75 -14.23
N TYR A 438 26.36 6.73 -14.39
CA TYR A 438 25.99 7.37 -15.65
C TYR A 438 25.87 8.87 -15.48
N ASP A 439 25.97 9.62 -16.59
CA ASP A 439 25.45 10.98 -16.65
C ASP A 439 23.92 10.93 -16.48
N GLY A 440 23.37 11.82 -15.67
CA GLY A 440 21.93 11.82 -15.32
C GLY A 440 20.99 12.29 -16.43
N ASP A 441 21.49 12.69 -17.61
CA ASP A 441 20.65 13.29 -18.67
C ASP A 441 19.98 12.26 -19.57
N ASN A 442 20.71 11.23 -20.01
CA ASN A 442 20.19 10.20 -20.92
C ASN A 442 20.92 8.87 -20.72
N ILE A 443 20.21 7.91 -20.17
CA ILE A 443 20.72 6.59 -19.85
C ILE A 443 19.96 5.58 -20.69
N ILE A 444 20.68 4.71 -21.41
CA ILE A 444 20.08 3.62 -22.17
C ILE A 444 20.47 2.30 -21.51
N ILE A 445 19.47 1.52 -21.12
CA ILE A 445 19.63 0.23 -20.44
C ILE A 445 18.85 -0.83 -21.21
N THR A 446 19.46 -1.99 -21.44
CA THR A 446 18.76 -3.16 -21.98
C THR A 446 18.35 -4.08 -20.85
N LEU A 447 17.07 -4.36 -20.73
CA LEU A 447 16.47 -5.26 -19.75
C LEU A 447 15.98 -6.54 -20.44
N LYS A 448 16.38 -7.69 -19.89
CA LYS A 448 15.82 -8.99 -20.28
C LYS A 448 14.38 -9.16 -19.77
N PRO A 449 13.59 -10.09 -20.34
CA PRO A 449 12.26 -10.44 -19.83
C PRO A 449 12.24 -10.68 -18.33
N GLY A 450 11.27 -10.08 -17.64
CA GLY A 450 11.09 -10.21 -16.20
C GLY A 450 12.18 -9.55 -15.35
N LYS A 451 13.11 -8.77 -15.94
CA LYS A 451 14.18 -8.09 -15.20
C LYS A 451 13.88 -6.60 -15.02
N SER A 452 14.47 -6.07 -13.95
CA SER A 452 14.26 -4.68 -13.52
C SER A 452 15.59 -4.02 -13.17
N GLU A 453 15.59 -2.69 -13.16
CA GLU A 453 16.69 -1.87 -12.67
C GLU A 453 16.12 -0.71 -11.86
N ILE A 454 16.79 -0.33 -10.77
CA ILE A 454 16.50 0.90 -10.05
C ILE A 454 17.70 1.84 -10.16
N ILE A 455 17.42 3.10 -10.52
CA ILE A 455 18.41 4.11 -10.79
C ILE A 455 18.20 5.26 -9.82
N ASN A 456 19.23 5.55 -9.03
CA ASN A 456 19.25 6.70 -8.13
C ASN A 456 19.97 7.87 -8.81
N PHE A 457 19.32 9.02 -8.84
CA PHE A 457 19.83 10.26 -9.42
C PHE A 457 20.20 11.22 -8.28
N TYR A 458 21.45 11.60 -8.21
CA TYR A 458 21.99 12.49 -7.20
C TYR A 458 22.28 13.86 -7.79
N GLU A 459 21.69 14.90 -7.23
CA GLU A 459 21.93 16.27 -7.68
C GLU A 459 23.37 16.69 -7.42
N ILE A 460 24.01 17.28 -8.43
CA ILE A 460 25.36 17.82 -8.32
C ILE A 460 25.29 19.28 -7.84
N GLN A 461 25.65 19.49 -6.59
CA GLN A 461 25.73 20.83 -6.00
C GLN A 461 27.19 21.21 -5.72
N ASN A 462 27.63 22.36 -6.27
CA ASN A 462 28.98 22.87 -6.08
C ASN A 462 30.11 21.86 -6.48
N GLY A 463 29.82 20.99 -7.46
CA GLY A 463 30.76 19.96 -7.93
C GLY A 463 30.90 18.77 -7.01
N ALA A 464 29.96 18.57 -6.08
CA ALA A 464 29.90 17.45 -5.16
C ALA A 464 28.50 16.81 -5.20
N VAL A 465 28.40 15.57 -4.74
CA VAL A 465 27.16 14.80 -4.61
C VAL A 465 27.03 14.35 -3.17
N GLU A 466 25.88 14.65 -2.55
CA GLU A 466 25.52 14.10 -1.25
C GLU A 466 24.68 12.84 -1.44
N LEU A 467 25.14 11.73 -0.91
CA LEU A 467 24.46 10.44 -1.00
C LEU A 467 23.41 10.23 0.09
N GLY A 468 23.57 10.93 1.23
CA GLY A 468 22.67 10.82 2.36
C GLY A 468 22.46 9.37 2.80
N ASP A 469 21.24 9.03 3.15
CA ASP A 469 20.83 7.68 3.57
C ASP A 469 20.97 6.63 2.46
N LEU A 470 21.15 7.07 1.21
CA LEU A 470 21.31 6.20 0.05
C LEU A 470 22.76 5.74 -0.15
N SER A 471 23.71 6.22 0.65
CA SER A 471 25.15 5.86 0.61
C SER A 471 25.39 4.35 0.72
N LYS A 472 24.51 3.62 1.39
CA LYS A 472 24.55 2.17 1.51
C LYS A 472 24.45 1.42 0.20
N TYR A 473 23.70 1.96 -0.77
CA TYR A 473 23.48 1.31 -2.06
C TYR A 473 24.67 1.47 -3.00
N ILE A 474 25.54 2.41 -2.68
CA ILE A 474 26.71 2.70 -3.50
C ILE A 474 27.92 2.15 -2.77
N SER A 475 28.31 0.91 -3.07
CA SER A 475 29.59 0.37 -2.66
C SER A 475 30.71 1.08 -3.43
N ILE A 476 31.01 2.31 -3.05
CA ILE A 476 32.17 3.04 -3.54
C ILE A 476 33.33 2.65 -2.64
N ALA A 477 34.50 2.47 -3.22
CA ALA A 477 35.72 1.98 -2.60
C ALA A 477 36.25 2.80 -1.38
N ASP A 478 35.43 3.69 -0.83
CA ASP A 478 35.73 4.52 0.32
C ASP A 478 34.54 4.52 1.29
N GLU A 479 34.51 3.57 2.20
CA GLU A 479 33.41 3.23 3.12
C GLU A 479 33.02 4.36 4.11
N ASN A 480 33.64 5.53 4.07
CA ASN A 480 33.54 6.59 5.08
C ASN A 480 33.12 7.97 4.56
N LYS A 481 32.63 8.13 3.32
CA LYS A 481 32.28 9.46 2.80
C LYS A 481 30.84 9.58 2.41
N GLU A 482 30.10 10.38 3.16
CA GLU A 482 28.73 10.83 2.83
C GLU A 482 28.70 11.72 1.58
N THR A 483 29.85 12.26 1.16
CA THR A 483 29.98 13.20 0.05
C THR A 483 31.05 12.73 -0.93
N ILE A 484 30.67 12.51 -2.17
CA ILE A 484 31.58 12.21 -3.26
C ILE A 484 31.90 13.50 -4.00
N ARG A 485 33.17 13.92 -3.97
CA ARG A 485 33.64 15.02 -4.83
C ARG A 485 33.93 14.47 -6.21
N LEU A 486 33.21 14.90 -7.24
CA LEU A 486 33.38 14.45 -8.63
C LEU A 486 34.80 14.61 -9.14
N ALA A 487 35.60 15.55 -8.60
CA ALA A 487 37.01 15.70 -8.91
C ALA A 487 37.92 14.55 -8.42
N ASN A 488 37.42 13.73 -7.47
CA ASN A 488 38.13 12.57 -6.91
C ASN A 488 37.58 11.24 -7.44
N ILE A 489 36.42 11.26 -8.09
CA ILE A 489 35.97 10.17 -8.92
C ILE A 489 36.71 10.38 -10.23
N ALA A 490 37.82 9.65 -10.46
CA ALA A 490 38.32 9.44 -11.81
C ALA A 490 37.26 8.59 -12.54
N ILE A 491 36.14 9.22 -12.89
CA ILE A 491 35.21 8.67 -13.85
C ILE A 491 36.04 8.69 -15.14
N ASP A 492 36.52 7.53 -15.54
CA ASP A 492 37.09 7.40 -16.88
C ASP A 492 35.97 7.88 -17.83
N PRO A 493 36.22 8.93 -18.64
CA PRO A 493 35.23 9.38 -19.63
C PRO A 493 34.80 8.26 -20.58
N GLY A 494 35.51 7.15 -20.62
CA GLY A 494 35.15 5.92 -21.32
C GLY A 494 34.18 5.00 -20.56
N GLU A 495 33.97 5.19 -19.23
CA GLU A 495 32.99 4.47 -18.44
C GLU A 495 31.64 5.20 -18.40
N LEU A 496 31.60 6.47 -18.74
CA LEU A 496 30.38 7.21 -19.09
C LEU A 496 30.00 6.83 -20.52
N THR A 497 29.59 5.57 -20.72
CA THR A 497 29.15 5.15 -22.05
C THR A 497 27.80 5.72 -22.38
N HIS A 498 27.76 6.39 -23.51
CA HIS A 498 26.62 6.95 -24.22
C HIS A 498 25.39 6.01 -24.30
#